data_5c4024ae7e17dc4e09b8d4b08b778a5d
#
_entry.id   5c4024ae7e17dc4e09b8d4b08b778a5d
#
_cell.length_a   1.000
_cell.length_b   1.000
_cell.length_c   1.000
_cell.angle_alpha   90.00
_cell.angle_beta   90.00
_cell.angle_gamma   90.00
#
_symmetry.space_group_name_H-M   'P 1'
#
loop_
_entity.id
_entity.type
_entity.pdbx_description
1 polymer ?
#
loop_
_entity_poly.entity_id
_entity_poly.type
_entity_poly.pdbx_seq_one_letter_code
_entity_poly.pdbx_strand_id
1 'polypeptide(L)'
;MSMYGWQALRSLSRDASVKERRLTPGTTKRVLGYARPYSGPIAWFLGLVVIESVLVVATPLLLKSLIDDGIYPRDSAVVVRLSLIVAGIAVVSGALTLVERWFSARIGEGLIYDLRTQVFSHVLRQPVAFFTRAQTGALVTRLGNDVIGAQQAFTSVLSSVVSNAITLVLILAAMATLSWQLTLAALVLVPFFLLPARFMGRRLSSLAHEQMVQNADLGTRMTERFNVAGALLVKLFGRPAVEDEEYAVRAARVRDIGV
;
A
#
# COMPACT_ATOMS: atom_id res chain seq x y z
N MET A 1 10.85 -10.92 24.44
CA MET A 1 10.43 -9.65 23.79
C MET A 1 9.97 -8.71 24.87
N SER A 2 10.60 -7.54 24.99
CA SER A 2 10.44 -6.62 26.12
C SER A 2 9.06 -5.94 26.09
N MET A 3 8.45 -5.79 27.28
CA MET A 3 7.22 -5.05 27.59
C MET A 3 7.20 -3.62 26.98
N TYR A 4 8.34 -3.07 26.69
CA TYR A 4 8.54 -1.75 26.07
C TYR A 4 8.17 -1.68 24.57
N GLY A 5 8.26 -2.77 23.82
CA GLY A 5 7.86 -2.79 22.40
C GLY A 5 6.35 -2.60 22.23
N TRP A 6 5.56 -3.14 23.14
CA TRP A 6 4.09 -3.02 23.12
C TRP A 6 3.59 -1.65 23.56
N GLN A 7 4.32 -0.97 24.46
CA GLN A 7 3.99 0.42 24.82
C GLN A 7 4.28 1.39 23.67
N ALA A 8 5.34 1.14 22.89
CA ALA A 8 5.63 1.92 21.68
C ALA A 8 4.56 1.72 20.60
N LEU A 9 4.07 0.49 20.40
CA LEU A 9 2.94 0.22 19.49
C LEU A 9 1.63 0.84 19.99
N ARG A 10 1.37 0.83 21.32
CA ARG A 10 0.24 1.55 21.92
C ARG A 10 0.30 3.06 21.73
N SER A 11 1.48 3.66 21.77
CA SER A 11 1.61 5.10 21.51
C SER A 11 1.30 5.45 20.04
N LEU A 12 1.63 4.57 19.11
CA LEU A 12 1.31 4.73 17.69
C LEU A 12 -0.19 4.54 17.38
N SER A 13 -0.85 3.59 18.07
CA SER A 13 -2.29 3.35 17.88
C SER A 13 -3.18 4.38 18.60
N ARG A 14 -2.69 5.03 19.66
CA ARG A 14 -3.41 6.07 20.40
C ARG A 14 -3.26 7.48 19.84
N ASP A 15 -2.34 7.69 18.91
CA ASP A 15 -2.10 9.02 18.37
C ASP A 15 -3.15 9.38 17.31
N ALA A 16 -4.42 9.53 17.74
CA ALA A 16 -5.49 10.13 16.96
C ALA A 16 -5.08 11.53 16.45
N SER A 17 -4.14 12.18 17.14
CA SER A 17 -3.53 13.45 16.74
C SER A 17 -2.77 13.39 15.41
N VAL A 18 -2.35 12.20 14.95
CA VAL A 18 -1.70 12.04 13.64
C VAL A 18 -2.69 12.24 12.51
N LYS A 19 -3.98 11.88 12.69
CA LYS A 19 -5.05 12.16 11.69
C LYS A 19 -5.40 13.64 11.59
N GLU A 20 -5.21 14.41 12.66
CA GLU A 20 -5.52 15.84 12.74
C GLU A 20 -4.31 16.73 12.44
N ARG A 21 -3.09 16.21 12.45
CA ARG A 21 -1.91 16.98 12.07
C ARG A 21 -1.96 17.30 10.58
N ARG A 22 -2.42 18.51 10.28
CA ARG A 22 -2.21 19.09 8.95
C ARG A 22 -0.71 19.05 8.65
N LEU A 23 -0.35 18.47 7.51
CA LEU A 23 1.03 18.46 7.03
C LEU A 23 1.56 19.90 7.11
N THR A 24 2.67 20.09 7.81
CA THR A 24 3.31 21.41 7.91
C THR A 24 3.60 21.93 6.50
N PRO A 25 3.31 23.19 6.18
CA PRO A 25 3.63 23.75 4.88
C PRO A 25 5.11 23.50 4.55
N GLY A 26 5.39 22.85 3.42
CA GLY A 26 6.74 22.45 3.02
C GLY A 26 7.12 20.99 3.25
N THR A 27 6.34 20.18 3.99
CA THR A 27 6.61 18.74 4.16
C THR A 27 6.57 17.99 2.82
N THR A 28 5.60 18.28 1.97
CA THR A 28 5.50 17.71 0.62
C THR A 28 6.73 18.04 -0.24
N LYS A 29 7.22 19.28 -0.18
CA LYS A 29 8.42 19.71 -0.90
C LYS A 29 9.69 18.99 -0.40
N ARG A 30 9.78 18.73 0.91
CA ARG A 30 10.88 17.94 1.50
C ARG A 30 10.81 16.49 1.06
N VAL A 31 9.63 15.88 1.10
CA VAL A 31 9.43 14.48 0.63
C VAL A 31 9.76 14.34 -0.85
N LEU A 32 9.31 15.26 -1.69
CA LEU A 32 9.70 15.31 -3.11
C LEU A 32 11.20 15.55 -3.31
N GLY A 33 11.87 16.25 -2.39
CA GLY A 33 13.32 16.43 -2.40
C GLY A 33 14.09 15.11 -2.31
N TYR A 34 13.59 14.12 -1.57
CA TYR A 34 14.18 12.79 -1.51
C TYR A 34 14.04 11.97 -2.80
N ALA A 35 13.08 12.31 -3.65
CA ALA A 35 12.93 11.68 -4.97
C ALA A 35 13.92 12.25 -6.02
N ARG A 36 14.53 13.41 -5.76
CA ARG A 36 15.40 14.11 -6.72
C ARG A 36 16.61 13.28 -7.18
N PRO A 37 17.33 12.54 -6.31
CA PRO A 37 18.43 11.67 -6.73
C PRO A 37 17.98 10.53 -7.65
N TYR A 38 16.69 10.15 -7.56
CA TYR A 38 16.07 9.06 -8.32
C TYR A 38 15.30 9.53 -9.55
N SER A 39 15.45 10.81 -9.94
CA SER A 39 14.70 11.39 -11.08
C SER A 39 14.92 10.64 -12.40
N GLY A 40 16.13 10.14 -12.67
CA GLY A 40 16.43 9.31 -13.82
C GLY A 40 15.66 7.98 -13.81
N PRO A 41 15.84 7.13 -12.81
CA PRO A 41 15.04 5.90 -12.65
C PRO A 41 13.53 6.12 -12.65
N ILE A 42 13.04 7.21 -12.03
CA ILE A 42 11.62 7.57 -12.03
C ILE A 42 11.15 7.94 -13.44
N ALA A 43 11.93 8.72 -14.19
CA ALA A 43 11.58 9.08 -15.56
C ALA A 43 11.51 7.84 -16.47
N TRP A 44 12.45 6.90 -16.35
CA TRP A 44 12.39 5.62 -17.06
C TRP A 44 11.17 4.79 -16.66
N PHE A 45 10.88 4.68 -15.36
CA PHE A 45 9.68 4.01 -14.88
C PHE A 45 8.39 4.62 -15.47
N LEU A 46 8.27 5.95 -15.44
CA LEU A 46 7.12 6.64 -16.02
C LEU A 46 7.02 6.44 -17.54
N GLY A 47 8.16 6.43 -18.23
CA GLY A 47 8.19 6.12 -19.68
C GLY A 47 7.66 4.71 -19.98
N LEU A 48 8.07 3.71 -19.19
CA LEU A 48 7.56 2.33 -19.31
C LEU A 48 6.06 2.26 -19.03
N VAL A 49 5.58 2.93 -17.98
CA VAL A 49 4.14 3.00 -17.66
C VAL A 49 3.33 3.60 -18.81
N VAL A 50 3.83 4.64 -19.47
CA VAL A 50 3.16 5.22 -20.64
C VAL A 50 3.11 4.22 -21.78
N ILE A 51 4.22 3.53 -22.08
CA ILE A 51 4.27 2.50 -23.12
C ILE A 51 3.29 1.37 -22.81
N GLU A 52 3.31 0.85 -21.57
CA GLU A 52 2.37 -0.20 -21.13
C GLU A 52 0.92 0.26 -21.25
N SER A 53 0.62 1.49 -20.83
CA SER A 53 -0.74 2.05 -20.94
C SER A 53 -1.21 2.17 -22.39
N VAL A 54 -0.33 2.50 -23.32
CA VAL A 54 -0.65 2.51 -24.77
C VAL A 54 -0.96 1.10 -25.27
N LEU A 55 -0.20 0.10 -24.85
CA LEU A 55 -0.46 -1.31 -25.21
C LEU A 55 -1.80 -1.81 -24.65
N VAL A 56 -2.12 -1.43 -23.41
CA VAL A 56 -3.42 -1.74 -22.79
C VAL A 56 -4.56 -1.13 -23.57
N VAL A 57 -4.43 0.12 -24.03
CA VAL A 57 -5.44 0.79 -24.87
C VAL A 57 -5.51 0.20 -26.28
N ALA A 58 -4.38 -0.23 -26.85
CA ALA A 58 -4.35 -0.84 -28.17
C ALA A 58 -5.09 -2.19 -28.23
N THR A 59 -5.11 -2.95 -27.13
CA THR A 59 -5.73 -4.29 -27.10
C THR A 59 -7.22 -4.28 -27.46
N PRO A 60 -8.11 -3.47 -26.83
CA PRO A 60 -9.52 -3.42 -27.23
C PRO A 60 -9.73 -2.88 -28.65
N LEU A 61 -8.85 -2.00 -29.15
CA LEU A 61 -8.91 -1.50 -30.53
C LEU A 61 -8.61 -2.62 -31.53
N LEU A 62 -7.58 -3.43 -31.25
CA LEU A 62 -7.26 -4.59 -32.06
C LEU A 62 -8.34 -5.67 -32.01
N LEU A 63 -8.96 -5.87 -30.85
CA LEU A 63 -10.10 -6.79 -30.71
C LEU A 63 -11.31 -6.31 -31.53
N LYS A 64 -11.57 -5.00 -31.58
CA LYS A 64 -12.57 -4.44 -32.47
C LYS A 64 -12.28 -4.76 -33.92
N SER A 65 -11.07 -4.43 -34.41
CA SER A 65 -10.67 -4.75 -35.77
C SER A 65 -10.70 -6.26 -36.07
N LEU A 66 -10.38 -7.10 -35.10
CA LEU A 66 -10.46 -8.55 -35.22
C LEU A 66 -11.91 -9.01 -35.46
N ILE A 67 -12.88 -8.38 -34.81
CA ILE A 67 -14.30 -8.69 -34.99
C ILE A 67 -14.80 -8.13 -36.31
N ASP A 68 -14.56 -6.84 -36.60
CA ASP A 68 -15.12 -6.11 -37.74
C ASP A 68 -14.49 -6.54 -39.07
N ASP A 69 -13.15 -6.72 -39.11
CA ASP A 69 -12.40 -6.97 -40.34
C ASP A 69 -12.03 -8.46 -40.53
N GLY A 70 -12.10 -9.26 -39.45
CA GLY A 70 -11.73 -10.68 -39.45
C GLY A 70 -12.94 -11.62 -39.36
N ILE A 71 -13.71 -11.52 -38.28
CA ILE A 71 -14.79 -12.47 -38.00
C ILE A 71 -16.01 -12.23 -38.91
N TYR A 72 -16.47 -10.99 -39.07
CA TYR A 72 -17.63 -10.70 -39.89
C TYR A 72 -17.40 -11.04 -41.36
N PRO A 73 -16.25 -10.66 -42.00
CA PRO A 73 -15.96 -11.04 -43.36
C PRO A 73 -15.53 -12.52 -43.53
N ARG A 74 -15.31 -13.24 -42.43
CA ARG A 74 -14.79 -14.62 -42.37
C ARG A 74 -13.39 -14.75 -42.98
N ASP A 75 -12.56 -13.72 -42.87
CA ASP A 75 -11.17 -13.75 -43.32
C ASP A 75 -10.25 -14.35 -42.26
N SER A 76 -9.91 -15.63 -42.45
CA SER A 76 -9.05 -16.37 -41.53
C SER A 76 -7.63 -15.80 -41.44
N ALA A 77 -7.11 -15.19 -42.50
CA ALA A 77 -5.76 -14.63 -42.53
C ALA A 77 -5.69 -13.38 -41.61
N VAL A 78 -6.70 -12.51 -41.70
CA VAL A 78 -6.81 -11.33 -40.81
C VAL A 78 -6.96 -11.74 -39.36
N VAL A 79 -7.82 -12.75 -39.08
CA VAL A 79 -8.01 -13.27 -37.73
C VAL A 79 -6.71 -13.77 -37.11
N VAL A 80 -5.98 -14.63 -37.86
CA VAL A 80 -4.70 -15.19 -37.38
C VAL A 80 -3.67 -14.08 -37.14
N ARG A 81 -3.53 -13.14 -38.06
CA ARG A 81 -2.58 -12.02 -37.98
C ARG A 81 -2.87 -11.15 -36.73
N LEU A 82 -4.11 -10.72 -36.55
CA LEU A 82 -4.49 -9.86 -35.42
C LEU A 82 -4.39 -10.60 -34.09
N SER A 83 -4.75 -11.89 -34.02
CA SER A 83 -4.57 -12.71 -32.84
C SER A 83 -3.11 -12.85 -32.44
N LEU A 84 -2.21 -13.04 -33.41
CA LEU A 84 -0.76 -13.07 -33.14
C LEU A 84 -0.23 -11.73 -32.64
N ILE A 85 -0.74 -10.61 -33.17
CA ILE A 85 -0.37 -9.27 -32.67
C ILE A 85 -0.84 -9.10 -31.21
N VAL A 86 -2.08 -9.46 -30.88
CA VAL A 86 -2.61 -9.39 -29.51
C VAL A 86 -1.81 -10.29 -28.56
N ALA A 87 -1.48 -11.51 -28.99
CA ALA A 87 -0.62 -12.41 -28.22
C ALA A 87 0.78 -11.81 -28.00
N GLY A 88 1.36 -11.22 -29.04
CA GLY A 88 2.64 -10.50 -28.93
C GLY A 88 2.59 -9.33 -27.95
N ILE A 89 1.53 -8.52 -28.00
CA ILE A 89 1.30 -7.43 -27.03
C ILE A 89 1.23 -7.97 -25.60
N ALA A 90 0.52 -9.07 -25.38
CA ALA A 90 0.41 -9.68 -24.05
C ALA A 90 1.78 -10.10 -23.48
N VAL A 91 2.63 -10.72 -24.32
CA VAL A 91 3.99 -11.11 -23.94
C VAL A 91 4.85 -9.86 -23.63
N VAL A 92 4.78 -8.84 -24.48
CA VAL A 92 5.52 -7.59 -24.29
C VAL A 92 5.05 -6.88 -23.02
N SER A 93 3.74 -6.78 -22.78
CA SER A 93 3.20 -6.19 -21.54
C SER A 93 3.65 -6.96 -20.29
N GLY A 94 3.68 -8.29 -20.34
CA GLY A 94 4.22 -9.10 -19.24
C GLY A 94 5.70 -8.79 -18.96
N ALA A 95 6.51 -8.66 -20.01
CA ALA A 95 7.91 -8.28 -19.87
C ALA A 95 8.09 -6.86 -19.33
N LEU A 96 7.30 -5.89 -19.81
CA LEU A 96 7.32 -4.51 -19.33
C LEU A 96 6.95 -4.45 -17.84
N THR A 97 5.91 -5.15 -17.40
CA THR A 97 5.51 -5.22 -16.00
C THR A 97 6.66 -5.72 -15.10
N LEU A 98 7.44 -6.71 -15.56
CA LEU A 98 8.62 -7.19 -14.81
C LEU A 98 9.70 -6.10 -14.70
N VAL A 99 9.96 -5.38 -15.81
CA VAL A 99 10.93 -4.28 -15.82
C VAL A 99 10.46 -3.13 -14.92
N GLU A 100 9.18 -2.78 -14.94
CA GLU A 100 8.59 -1.78 -14.06
C GLU A 100 8.74 -2.15 -12.58
N ARG A 101 8.47 -3.40 -12.22
CA ARG A 101 8.68 -3.91 -10.85
C ARG A 101 10.13 -3.81 -10.43
N TRP A 102 11.07 -4.10 -11.33
CA TRP A 102 12.49 -3.99 -11.05
C TRP A 102 12.90 -2.53 -10.79
N PHE A 103 12.45 -1.56 -11.63
CA PHE A 103 12.70 -0.14 -11.39
C PHE A 103 12.09 0.35 -10.09
N SER A 104 10.83 -0.02 -9.82
CA SER A 104 10.13 0.34 -8.58
C SER A 104 10.86 -0.20 -7.35
N ALA A 105 11.31 -1.46 -7.38
CA ALA A 105 12.10 -2.05 -6.30
C ALA A 105 13.44 -1.33 -6.12
N ARG A 106 14.15 -1.03 -7.20
CA ARG A 106 15.44 -0.33 -7.16
C ARG A 106 15.31 1.09 -6.58
N ILE A 107 14.26 1.82 -6.95
CA ILE A 107 13.97 3.13 -6.38
C ILE A 107 13.65 3.00 -4.88
N GLY A 108 12.82 2.02 -4.51
CA GLY A 108 12.44 1.77 -3.13
C GLY A 108 13.61 1.41 -2.23
N GLU A 109 14.45 0.47 -2.65
CA GLU A 109 15.63 0.06 -1.89
C GLU A 109 16.68 1.17 -1.77
N GLY A 110 16.87 1.96 -2.84
CA GLY A 110 17.73 3.14 -2.79
C GLY A 110 17.22 4.16 -1.77
N LEU A 111 15.92 4.44 -1.76
CA LEU A 111 15.30 5.36 -0.80
C LEU A 111 15.45 4.86 0.65
N ILE A 112 15.29 3.54 0.90
CA ILE A 112 15.55 2.94 2.21
C ILE A 112 17.00 3.19 2.65
N TYR A 113 17.95 2.92 1.76
CA TYR A 113 19.37 3.10 2.04
C TYR A 113 19.67 4.55 2.44
N ASP A 114 19.20 5.51 1.66
CA ASP A 114 19.42 6.94 1.90
C ASP A 114 18.75 7.40 3.22
N LEU A 115 17.51 6.98 3.47
CA LEU A 115 16.82 7.32 4.69
C LEU A 115 17.50 6.70 5.92
N ARG A 116 17.89 5.43 5.86
CA ARG A 116 18.57 4.75 6.97
C ARG A 116 19.90 5.41 7.31
N THR A 117 20.73 5.72 6.31
CA THR A 117 22.02 6.36 6.52
C THR A 117 21.88 7.77 7.06
N GLN A 118 20.94 8.56 6.55
CA GLN A 118 20.70 9.91 7.04
C GLN A 118 20.18 9.92 8.48
N VAL A 119 19.21 9.06 8.79
CA VAL A 119 18.64 8.96 10.14
C VAL A 119 19.70 8.46 11.13
N PHE A 120 20.46 7.44 10.77
CA PHE A 120 21.55 6.93 11.60
C PHE A 120 22.60 8.03 11.89
N SER A 121 23.05 8.73 10.86
CA SER A 121 23.98 9.85 11.00
C SER A 121 23.41 10.99 11.85
N HIS A 122 22.14 11.30 11.70
CA HIS A 122 21.46 12.32 12.51
C HIS A 122 21.41 11.93 13.99
N VAL A 123 21.05 10.68 14.29
CA VAL A 123 20.97 10.19 15.67
C VAL A 123 22.34 10.17 16.33
N LEU A 124 23.40 9.73 15.62
CA LEU A 124 24.76 9.73 16.17
C LEU A 124 25.28 11.13 16.55
N ARG A 125 24.79 12.17 15.92
CA ARG A 125 25.18 13.57 16.21
C ARG A 125 24.39 14.19 17.36
N GLN A 126 23.43 13.47 17.96
CA GLN A 126 22.68 13.98 19.10
C GLN A 126 23.56 14.00 20.36
N PRO A 127 23.34 14.97 21.25
CA PRO A 127 24.07 15.05 22.52
C PRO A 127 23.75 13.86 23.44
N VAL A 128 24.68 13.50 24.33
CA VAL A 128 24.53 12.37 25.27
C VAL A 128 23.22 12.46 26.07
N ALA A 129 22.79 13.67 26.43
CA ALA A 129 21.53 13.93 27.14
C ALA A 129 20.27 13.45 26.37
N PHE A 130 20.34 13.29 25.06
CA PHE A 130 19.27 12.69 24.26
C PHE A 130 19.16 11.18 24.55
N PHE A 131 20.29 10.48 24.61
CA PHE A 131 20.33 9.03 24.82
C PHE A 131 19.95 8.63 26.24
N THR A 132 20.18 9.50 27.25
CA THR A 132 19.75 9.26 28.64
C THR A 132 18.24 9.40 28.82
N ARG A 133 17.56 10.19 27.98
CA ARG A 133 16.10 10.40 28.04
C ARG A 133 15.32 9.49 27.08
N ALA A 134 15.94 9.07 25.99
CA ALA A 134 15.31 8.23 24.98
C ALA A 134 15.54 6.76 25.30
N GLN A 135 14.44 5.97 25.26
CA GLN A 135 14.55 4.51 25.34
C GLN A 135 15.15 3.99 24.01
N THR A 136 16.42 3.62 24.04
CA THR A 136 17.20 3.24 22.84
C THR A 136 16.52 2.13 22.02
N GLY A 137 15.94 1.12 22.69
CA GLY A 137 15.23 0.03 21.99
C GLY A 137 13.99 0.50 21.22
N ALA A 138 13.20 1.41 21.81
CA ALA A 138 12.03 1.99 21.14
C ALA A 138 12.45 2.85 19.95
N LEU A 139 13.56 3.56 20.07
CA LEU A 139 14.11 4.41 19.02
C LEU A 139 14.59 3.58 17.82
N VAL A 140 15.33 2.50 18.05
CA VAL A 140 15.79 1.58 16.99
C VAL A 140 14.62 0.93 16.27
N THR A 141 13.63 0.42 17.01
CA THR A 141 12.43 -0.21 16.41
C THR A 141 11.63 0.80 15.58
N ARG A 142 11.43 2.01 16.11
CA ARG A 142 10.70 3.07 15.41
C ARG A 142 11.42 3.50 14.12
N LEU A 143 12.72 3.73 14.19
CA LEU A 143 13.53 4.11 13.03
C LEU A 143 13.49 3.03 11.93
N GLY A 144 13.55 1.75 12.30
CA GLY A 144 13.44 0.65 11.35
C GLY A 144 12.08 0.60 10.67
N ASN A 145 11.01 0.62 11.45
CA ASN A 145 9.65 0.50 10.94
C ASN A 145 9.17 1.74 10.17
N ASP A 146 9.49 2.95 10.65
CA ASP A 146 9.09 4.20 9.99
C ASP A 146 9.76 4.35 8.62
N VAL A 147 11.03 3.94 8.49
CA VAL A 147 11.74 3.97 7.20
C VAL A 147 11.13 2.98 6.21
N ILE A 148 10.83 1.75 6.65
CA ILE A 148 10.17 0.75 5.80
C ILE A 148 8.76 1.22 5.41
N GLY A 149 8.01 1.79 6.35
CA GLY A 149 6.68 2.34 6.08
C GLY A 149 6.71 3.50 5.08
N ALA A 150 7.67 4.39 5.19
CA ALA A 150 7.86 5.49 4.25
C ALA A 150 8.20 5.00 2.84
N GLN A 151 9.07 4.00 2.73
CA GLN A 151 9.40 3.37 1.45
C GLN A 151 8.21 2.69 0.81
N GLN A 152 7.45 1.88 1.58
CA GLN A 152 6.25 1.21 1.07
C GLN A 152 5.21 2.22 0.59
N ALA A 153 5.00 3.30 1.33
CA ALA A 153 4.11 4.38 0.90
C ALA A 153 4.59 5.02 -0.42
N PHE A 154 5.88 5.33 -0.54
CA PHE A 154 6.44 5.93 -1.74
C PHE A 154 6.34 5.01 -2.97
N THR A 155 6.77 3.74 -2.85
CA THR A 155 6.70 2.77 -3.94
C THR A 155 5.27 2.43 -4.33
N SER A 156 4.37 2.29 -3.36
CA SER A 156 2.94 2.05 -3.61
C SER A 156 2.28 3.23 -4.34
N VAL A 157 2.58 4.47 -3.94
CA VAL A 157 2.08 5.66 -4.65
C VAL A 157 2.63 5.72 -6.07
N LEU A 158 3.93 5.50 -6.24
CA LEU A 158 4.55 5.54 -7.56
C LEU A 158 4.00 4.45 -8.47
N SER A 159 3.99 3.19 -8.02
CA SER A 159 3.60 2.04 -8.85
C SER A 159 2.10 1.90 -9.07
N SER A 160 1.26 2.31 -8.12
CA SER A 160 -0.20 2.12 -8.24
C SER A 160 -0.93 3.41 -8.60
N VAL A 161 -0.70 4.49 -7.86
CA VAL A 161 -1.47 5.72 -8.06
C VAL A 161 -1.08 6.39 -9.37
N VAL A 162 0.22 6.53 -9.62
CA VAL A 162 0.72 7.21 -10.82
C VAL A 162 0.41 6.38 -12.06
N SER A 163 0.69 5.07 -12.05
CA SER A 163 0.41 4.19 -13.18
C SER A 163 -1.09 4.15 -13.50
N ASN A 164 -1.94 3.95 -12.48
CA ASN A 164 -3.39 3.92 -12.70
C ASN A 164 -3.94 5.27 -13.18
N ALA A 165 -3.39 6.39 -12.69
CA ALA A 165 -3.81 7.71 -13.16
C ALA A 165 -3.45 7.94 -14.65
N ILE A 166 -2.24 7.57 -15.07
CA ILE A 166 -1.81 7.66 -16.47
C ILE A 166 -2.69 6.77 -17.35
N THR A 167 -2.86 5.51 -16.97
CA THR A 167 -3.67 4.54 -17.69
C THR A 167 -5.12 5.02 -17.82
N LEU A 168 -5.72 5.54 -16.72
CA LEU A 168 -7.08 6.07 -16.74
C LEU A 168 -7.22 7.24 -17.71
N VAL A 169 -6.28 8.18 -17.71
CA VAL A 169 -6.33 9.34 -18.64
C VAL A 169 -6.24 8.86 -20.08
N LEU A 170 -5.34 7.93 -20.38
CA LEU A 170 -5.17 7.39 -21.74
C LEU A 170 -6.40 6.59 -22.19
N ILE A 171 -6.98 5.76 -21.32
CA ILE A 171 -8.22 5.03 -21.63
C ILE A 171 -9.37 6.00 -21.91
N LEU A 172 -9.56 7.01 -21.05
CA LEU A 172 -10.61 8.01 -21.26
C LEU A 172 -10.41 8.79 -22.56
N ALA A 173 -9.17 9.16 -22.87
CA ALA A 173 -8.84 9.81 -24.14
C ALA A 173 -9.18 8.91 -25.34
N ALA A 174 -8.78 7.64 -25.31
CA ALA A 174 -9.09 6.68 -26.37
C ALA A 174 -10.61 6.44 -26.49
N MET A 175 -11.32 6.28 -25.40
CA MET A 175 -12.77 6.13 -25.40
C MET A 175 -13.47 7.38 -26.01
N ALA A 176 -13.00 8.57 -25.66
CA ALA A 176 -13.56 9.82 -26.20
C ALA A 176 -13.40 9.94 -27.73
N THR A 177 -12.29 9.42 -28.28
CA THR A 177 -12.10 9.40 -29.75
C THR A 177 -12.98 8.36 -30.45
N LEU A 178 -13.30 7.24 -29.79
CA LEU A 178 -14.19 6.22 -30.35
C LEU A 178 -15.68 6.62 -30.25
N SER A 179 -16.10 7.07 -29.05
CA SER A 179 -17.46 7.50 -28.78
C SER A 179 -17.52 8.39 -27.57
N TRP A 180 -17.68 9.70 -27.78
CA TRP A 180 -17.82 10.68 -26.70
C TRP A 180 -19.05 10.43 -25.83
N GLN A 181 -20.15 9.91 -26.45
CA GLN A 181 -21.41 9.61 -25.75
C GLN A 181 -21.23 8.48 -24.71
N LEU A 182 -20.54 7.39 -25.11
CA LEU A 182 -20.22 6.28 -24.20
C LEU A 182 -19.26 6.71 -23.12
N THR A 183 -18.30 7.57 -23.44
CA THR A 183 -17.36 8.11 -22.43
C THR A 183 -18.09 8.97 -21.41
N LEU A 184 -19.04 9.81 -21.83
CA LEU A 184 -19.86 10.61 -20.93
C LEU A 184 -20.73 9.72 -20.03
N ALA A 185 -21.38 8.71 -20.62
CA ALA A 185 -22.19 7.75 -19.85
C ALA A 185 -21.34 7.00 -18.81
N ALA A 186 -20.15 6.53 -19.18
CA ALA A 186 -19.22 5.91 -18.25
C ALA A 186 -18.79 6.87 -17.13
N LEU A 187 -18.50 8.15 -17.46
CA LEU A 187 -18.11 9.14 -16.47
C LEU A 187 -19.22 9.46 -15.47
N VAL A 188 -20.48 9.46 -15.90
CA VAL A 188 -21.66 9.61 -15.02
C VAL A 188 -21.83 8.40 -14.10
N LEU A 189 -21.47 7.19 -14.55
CA LEU A 189 -21.55 5.96 -13.74
C LEU A 189 -20.46 5.92 -12.64
N VAL A 190 -19.30 6.55 -12.86
CA VAL A 190 -18.18 6.52 -11.90
C VAL A 190 -18.60 7.04 -10.51
N PRO A 191 -19.24 8.20 -10.34
CA PRO A 191 -19.70 8.65 -9.01
C PRO A 191 -20.69 7.70 -8.36
N PHE A 192 -21.56 7.06 -9.15
CA PHE A 192 -22.53 6.10 -8.64
C PHE A 192 -21.87 4.89 -7.97
N PHE A 193 -20.73 4.42 -8.49
CA PHE A 193 -19.95 3.37 -7.87
C PHE A 193 -19.01 3.89 -6.77
N LEU A 194 -18.47 5.09 -6.91
CA LEU A 194 -17.53 5.65 -5.92
C LEU A 194 -18.21 6.02 -4.60
N LEU A 195 -19.46 6.48 -4.61
CA LEU A 195 -20.17 6.86 -3.39
C LEU A 195 -20.37 5.69 -2.42
N PRO A 196 -20.92 4.53 -2.84
CA PRO A 196 -21.00 3.35 -1.98
C PRO A 196 -19.63 2.82 -1.57
N ALA A 197 -18.67 2.77 -2.49
CA ALA A 197 -17.31 2.32 -2.21
C ALA A 197 -16.63 3.18 -1.13
N ARG A 198 -16.82 4.50 -1.17
CA ARG A 198 -16.29 5.42 -0.16
C ARG A 198 -16.95 5.22 1.21
N PHE A 199 -18.25 4.97 1.23
CA PHE A 199 -18.99 4.69 2.46
C PHE A 199 -18.54 3.37 3.08
N MET A 200 -18.50 2.30 2.28
CA MET A 200 -18.01 0.98 2.70
C MET A 200 -16.55 1.01 3.13
N GLY A 201 -15.70 1.72 2.40
CA GLY A 201 -14.28 1.85 2.74
C GLY A 201 -14.04 2.51 4.10
N ARG A 202 -14.84 3.53 4.46
CA ARG A 202 -14.77 4.14 5.79
C ARG A 202 -15.18 3.17 6.89
N ARG A 203 -16.27 2.42 6.68
CA ARG A 203 -16.75 1.42 7.63
C ARG A 203 -15.73 0.28 7.79
N LEU A 204 -15.19 -0.22 6.68
CA LEU A 204 -14.16 -1.26 6.70
C LEU A 204 -12.89 -0.79 7.42
N SER A 205 -12.47 0.46 7.19
CA SER A 205 -11.33 1.05 7.90
C SER A 205 -11.56 1.17 9.41
N SER A 206 -12.78 1.50 9.85
CA SER A 206 -13.10 1.54 11.29
C SER A 206 -13.12 0.14 11.93
N LEU A 207 -13.66 -0.86 11.22
CA LEU A 207 -13.64 -2.26 11.68
C LEU A 207 -12.23 -2.82 11.74
N ALA A 208 -11.41 -2.57 10.71
CA ALA A 208 -10.00 -2.98 10.72
C ALA A 208 -9.21 -2.32 11.87
N HIS A 209 -9.49 -1.05 12.18
CA HIS A 209 -8.89 -0.38 13.33
C HIS A 209 -9.34 -1.01 14.66
N GLU A 210 -10.65 -1.28 14.83
CA GLU A 210 -11.18 -1.97 16.00
C GLU A 210 -10.53 -3.35 16.16
N GLN A 211 -10.44 -4.14 15.09
CA GLN A 211 -9.78 -5.44 15.09
C GLN A 211 -8.31 -5.33 15.55
N MET A 212 -7.58 -4.33 15.05
CA MET A 212 -6.18 -4.10 15.43
C MET A 212 -6.05 -3.76 16.92
N VAL A 213 -6.96 -2.95 17.48
CA VAL A 213 -6.98 -2.62 18.91
C VAL A 213 -7.28 -3.86 19.77
N GLN A 214 -8.25 -4.66 19.36
CA GLN A 214 -8.60 -5.91 20.08
C GLN A 214 -7.44 -6.93 20.02
N ASN A 215 -6.81 -7.11 18.86
CA ASN A 215 -5.64 -7.98 18.74
C ASN A 215 -4.46 -7.50 19.62
N ALA A 216 -4.26 -6.18 19.72
CA ALA A 216 -3.23 -5.62 20.59
C ALA A 216 -3.55 -5.86 22.08
N ASP A 217 -4.82 -5.79 22.50
CA ASP A 217 -5.25 -6.12 23.87
C ASP A 217 -5.03 -7.60 24.19
N LEU A 218 -5.43 -8.50 23.29
CA LEU A 218 -5.15 -9.94 23.41
C LEU A 218 -3.64 -10.21 23.54
N GLY A 219 -2.81 -9.60 22.69
CA GLY A 219 -1.36 -9.74 22.75
C GLY A 219 -0.76 -9.22 24.06
N THR A 220 -1.31 -8.13 24.62
CA THR A 220 -0.88 -7.60 25.91
C THR A 220 -1.18 -8.58 27.04
N ARG A 221 -2.40 -9.12 27.07
CA ARG A 221 -2.81 -10.12 28.08
C ARG A 221 -1.96 -11.38 27.99
N MET A 222 -1.69 -11.90 26.79
CA MET A 222 -0.78 -13.04 26.62
C MET A 222 0.61 -12.74 27.20
N THR A 223 1.15 -11.55 26.93
CA THR A 223 2.46 -11.16 27.46
C THR A 223 2.45 -11.01 28.99
N GLU A 224 1.36 -10.47 29.56
CA GLU A 224 1.19 -10.33 31.00
C GLU A 224 1.02 -11.67 31.71
N ARG A 225 0.35 -12.65 31.11
CA ARG A 225 0.10 -13.97 31.72
C ARG A 225 1.20 -14.99 31.44
N PHE A 226 1.89 -14.91 30.30
CA PHE A 226 2.88 -15.91 29.86
C PHE A 226 4.32 -15.57 30.28
N ASN A 227 4.53 -14.49 31.05
CA ASN A 227 5.81 -14.28 31.71
C ASN A 227 5.85 -15.02 33.07
N VAL A 228 7.05 -15.23 33.64
CA VAL A 228 7.22 -16.00 34.85
C VAL A 228 6.39 -15.44 36.05
N ALA A 229 6.36 -14.10 36.20
CA ALA A 229 5.61 -13.46 37.27
C ALA A 229 4.09 -13.59 37.05
N GLY A 230 3.60 -13.41 35.86
CA GLY A 230 2.19 -13.56 35.48
C GLY A 230 1.71 -15.00 35.63
N ALA A 231 2.49 -15.95 35.15
CA ALA A 231 2.19 -17.39 35.31
C ALA A 231 2.13 -17.82 36.78
N LEU A 232 3.04 -17.28 37.63
CA LEU A 232 3.04 -17.53 39.06
C LEU A 232 1.78 -16.96 39.72
N LEU A 233 1.40 -15.72 39.40
CA LEU A 233 0.19 -15.10 39.89
C LEU A 233 -1.07 -15.88 39.52
N VAL A 234 -1.21 -16.30 38.26
CA VAL A 234 -2.35 -17.10 37.80
C VAL A 234 -2.40 -18.46 38.50
N LYS A 235 -1.26 -19.12 38.73
CA LYS A 235 -1.21 -20.41 39.40
C LYS A 235 -1.46 -20.36 40.89
N LEU A 236 -1.03 -19.29 41.58
CA LEU A 236 -1.17 -19.16 43.01
C LEU A 236 -2.50 -18.52 43.44
N PHE A 237 -2.99 -17.56 42.68
CA PHE A 237 -4.14 -16.74 43.09
C PHE A 237 -5.23 -16.67 41.99
N GLY A 238 -4.95 -17.09 40.78
CA GLY A 238 -5.87 -17.02 39.64
C GLY A 238 -6.82 -18.20 39.56
N ARG A 239 -7.87 -18.01 38.78
CA ARG A 239 -8.82 -19.06 38.39
C ARG A 239 -8.65 -19.27 36.89
N PRO A 240 -7.92 -20.29 36.43
CA PRO A 240 -7.65 -20.50 34.97
C PRO A 240 -8.89 -20.48 34.11
N ALA A 241 -10.00 -21.07 34.57
CA ALA A 241 -11.25 -21.08 33.83
C ALA A 241 -11.84 -19.67 33.57
N VAL A 242 -11.65 -18.73 34.50
CA VAL A 242 -12.11 -17.33 34.32
C VAL A 242 -11.22 -16.59 33.33
N GLU A 243 -9.90 -16.82 33.37
CA GLU A 243 -8.95 -16.24 32.41
C GLU A 243 -9.21 -16.76 30.99
N ASP A 244 -9.52 -18.08 30.85
CA ASP A 244 -9.83 -18.70 29.57
C ASP A 244 -11.14 -18.13 29.00
N GLU A 245 -12.19 -17.97 29.82
CA GLU A 245 -13.46 -17.39 29.38
C GLU A 245 -13.30 -15.93 28.98
N GLU A 246 -12.58 -15.12 29.74
CA GLU A 246 -12.31 -13.73 29.40
C GLU A 246 -11.51 -13.58 28.10
N TYR A 247 -10.55 -14.48 27.85
CA TYR A 247 -9.79 -14.50 26.62
C TYR A 247 -10.68 -14.92 25.44
N ALA A 248 -11.49 -15.97 25.62
CA ALA A 248 -12.39 -16.49 24.61
C ALA A 248 -13.42 -15.45 24.14
N VAL A 249 -14.01 -14.67 25.07
CA VAL A 249 -14.94 -13.58 24.73
C VAL A 249 -14.29 -12.53 23.84
N ARG A 250 -13.04 -12.14 24.12
CA ARG A 250 -12.32 -11.16 23.30
C ARG A 250 -11.88 -11.72 21.95
N ALA A 251 -11.43 -12.98 21.95
CA ALA A 251 -11.08 -13.67 20.70
C ALA A 251 -12.31 -13.84 19.79
N ALA A 252 -13.48 -14.13 20.38
CA ALA A 252 -14.75 -14.16 19.64
C ALA A 252 -15.08 -12.79 19.02
N ARG A 253 -14.85 -11.69 19.75
CA ARG A 253 -15.05 -10.34 19.20
C ARG A 253 -14.15 -10.06 17.98
N VAL A 254 -12.87 -10.47 18.03
CA VAL A 254 -11.95 -10.35 16.90
C VAL A 254 -12.42 -11.17 15.70
N ARG A 255 -12.90 -12.38 15.93
CA ARG A 255 -13.50 -13.23 14.88
C ARG A 255 -14.69 -12.53 14.25
N ASP A 256 -15.62 -12.03 15.06
CA ASP A 256 -16.89 -11.43 14.58
C ASP A 256 -16.67 -10.12 13.82
N ILE A 257 -15.56 -9.41 14.08
CA ILE A 257 -15.15 -8.26 13.27
C ILE A 257 -14.55 -8.72 11.94
N GLY A 258 -13.88 -9.88 11.91
CA GLY A 258 -13.19 -10.40 10.73
C GLY A 258 -14.07 -11.15 9.71
N VAL A 259 -15.34 -11.46 10.08
CA VAL A 259 -16.35 -12.11 9.25
C VAL A 259 -17.35 -11.08 8.72
#